data_c74a7b3a3407c5612166e739c0ed3ebc
#
_entry.id   c74a7b3a3407c5612166e739c0ed3ebc
#
_cell.length_a   1.000
_cell.length_b   1.000
_cell.length_c   1.000
_cell.angle_alpha   90.00
_cell.angle_beta   90.00
_cell.angle_gamma   90.00
#
_symmetry.space_group_name_H-M   'P 1'
#
loop_
_entity.id
_entity.type
_entity.pdbx_description
1 polymer ?
#
loop_
_entity_poly.entity_id
_entity_poly.type
_entity_poly.pdbx_seq_one_letter_code
_entity_poly.pdbx_strand_id
1 'polypeptide(L)'
;LTGEWINDPIAYRRPIAVMYNNIQAGLPQSGISKADVIFEGQCEGGVTRLMGVFQNYDDVTSIGSIRSCRDYYPFLAAEYDAAYFHFGQSDFALEFLSDPELRTFNGMNGDYNYERRSDRVSPHNVFTTPENLVTAMVNKKVTTYLDEDYFAPLTFNKSTEPIEYPDADKCITLKTGYAYNDAYFVYNEEDGLYYRYEYG
;
A
#
# COMPACT_ATOMS: atom_id res chain seq x y z
N LEU A 1 11.24 1.75 -6.22
CA LEU A 1 10.11 2.65 -5.91
C LEU A 1 10.53 3.87 -5.08
N THR A 2 11.55 3.74 -4.25
CA THR A 2 12.05 4.80 -3.33
C THR A 2 13.17 5.67 -3.92
N GLY A 3 13.72 5.33 -5.07
CA GLY A 3 14.92 5.96 -5.63
C GLY A 3 16.23 5.44 -5.05
N GLU A 4 16.18 4.54 -4.08
CA GLU A 4 17.36 3.90 -3.52
C GLU A 4 17.90 2.79 -4.43
N TRP A 5 19.21 2.57 -4.36
CA TRP A 5 19.84 1.44 -5.05
C TRP A 5 19.42 0.12 -4.40
N ILE A 6 19.00 -0.83 -5.23
CA ILE A 6 18.57 -2.15 -4.80
C ILE A 6 19.21 -3.22 -5.71
N ASN A 7 19.41 -4.43 -5.20
CA ASN A 7 19.96 -5.55 -5.98
C ASN A 7 19.03 -5.95 -7.12
N ASP A 8 19.62 -6.32 -8.27
CA ASP A 8 18.91 -6.64 -9.50
C ASP A 8 17.68 -7.55 -9.35
N PRO A 9 17.73 -8.68 -8.61
CA PRO A 9 16.55 -9.54 -8.48
C PRO A 9 15.34 -8.85 -7.88
N ILE A 10 15.55 -7.88 -6.95
CA ILE A 10 14.49 -7.12 -6.32
C ILE A 10 14.06 -5.96 -7.22
N ALA A 11 15.00 -5.33 -7.94
CA ALA A 11 14.72 -4.21 -8.84
C ALA A 11 13.69 -4.57 -9.93
N TYR A 12 13.71 -5.81 -10.41
CA TYR A 12 12.78 -6.33 -11.43
C TYR A 12 11.61 -7.11 -10.85
N ARG A 13 11.50 -7.23 -9.53
CA ARG A 13 10.41 -7.91 -8.86
C ARG A 13 9.12 -7.11 -9.02
N ARG A 14 8.03 -7.79 -9.41
CA ARG A 14 6.69 -7.18 -9.42
C ARG A 14 6.31 -6.77 -8.00
N PRO A 15 5.94 -5.51 -7.77
CA PRO A 15 5.45 -5.08 -6.48
C PRO A 15 4.14 -5.77 -6.10
N ILE A 16 3.90 -5.89 -4.80
CA ILE A 16 2.59 -6.20 -4.25
C ILE A 16 1.97 -4.93 -3.69
N ALA A 17 0.71 -4.68 -3.98
CA ALA A 17 -0.07 -3.58 -3.43
C ALA A 17 -1.18 -4.17 -2.55
N VAL A 18 -1.27 -3.77 -1.30
CA VAL A 18 -2.19 -4.38 -0.34
C VAL A 18 -3.07 -3.32 0.33
N MET A 19 -4.38 -3.61 0.38
CA MET A 19 -5.35 -2.74 1.07
C MET A 19 -5.31 -2.91 2.57
N TYR A 20 -5.09 -1.83 3.29
CA TYR A 20 -5.09 -1.79 4.75
C TYR A 20 -6.28 -1.05 5.33
N ASN A 21 -6.68 -1.52 6.49
CA ASN A 21 -7.60 -0.82 7.37
C ASN A 21 -6.91 0.40 8.00
N ASN A 22 -7.63 1.51 8.07
CA ASN A 22 -7.12 2.74 8.70
C ASN A 22 -8.13 3.35 9.69
N ILE A 23 -8.95 2.54 10.30
CA ILE A 23 -9.74 2.98 11.45
C ILE A 23 -9.10 2.50 12.75
N GLN A 24 -9.35 3.18 13.85
CA GLN A 24 -8.73 2.91 15.15
C GLN A 24 -8.82 1.43 15.58
N ALA A 25 -9.96 0.76 15.33
CA ALA A 25 -10.15 -0.66 15.64
C ALA A 25 -9.27 -1.62 14.80
N GLY A 26 -8.65 -1.13 13.73
CA GLY A 26 -7.73 -1.88 12.87
C GLY A 26 -6.26 -1.69 13.21
N LEU A 27 -5.94 -0.82 14.16
CA LEU A 27 -4.57 -0.51 14.55
C LEU A 27 -4.03 -1.47 15.63
N PRO A 28 -2.68 -1.61 15.70
CA PRO A 28 -1.71 -1.20 14.71
C PRO A 28 -1.76 -2.11 13.47
N GLN A 29 -1.47 -1.55 12.29
CA GLN A 29 -1.29 -2.36 11.08
C GLN A 29 0.01 -3.17 11.18
N SER A 30 0.03 -4.35 10.54
CA SER A 30 1.24 -5.16 10.41
C SER A 30 1.88 -4.97 9.04
N GLY A 31 3.19 -4.78 9.01
CA GLY A 31 3.99 -4.72 7.79
C GLY A 31 3.97 -3.40 7.03
N ILE A 32 3.03 -2.49 7.29
CA ILE A 32 2.85 -1.26 6.51
C ILE A 32 4.08 -0.33 6.56
N SER A 33 4.82 -0.34 7.66
CA SER A 33 6.05 0.47 7.80
C SER A 33 7.20 0.03 6.88
N LYS A 34 7.03 -1.10 6.18
CA LYS A 34 7.96 -1.61 5.17
C LYS A 34 7.52 -1.30 3.74
N ALA A 35 6.38 -0.65 3.56
CA ALA A 35 5.92 -0.24 2.24
C ALA A 35 6.82 0.86 1.68
N ASP A 36 7.17 0.72 0.39
CA ASP A 36 7.95 1.72 -0.36
C ASP A 36 7.11 2.95 -0.66
N VAL A 37 5.81 2.76 -0.93
CA VAL A 37 4.85 3.83 -1.19
C VAL A 37 3.54 3.52 -0.45
N ILE A 38 2.93 4.54 0.13
CA ILE A 38 1.63 4.43 0.79
C ILE A 38 0.68 5.46 0.20
N PHE A 39 -0.45 4.97 -0.31
CA PHE A 39 -1.58 5.81 -0.72
C PHE A 39 -2.63 5.84 0.39
N GLU A 40 -3.05 7.02 0.79
CA GLU A 40 -4.20 7.21 1.67
C GLU A 40 -5.36 7.83 0.88
N GLY A 41 -6.52 7.22 0.94
CA GLY A 41 -7.71 7.71 0.25
C GLY A 41 -8.97 7.58 1.09
N GLN A 42 -9.89 8.53 0.91
CA GLN A 42 -11.16 8.55 1.62
C GLN A 42 -12.12 7.48 1.08
N CYS A 43 -12.80 6.83 2.00
CA CYS A 43 -13.85 5.85 1.75
C CYS A 43 -15.20 6.34 2.28
N GLU A 44 -16.18 5.47 2.30
CA GLU A 44 -17.52 5.76 2.82
C GLU A 44 -17.47 6.19 4.29
N GLY A 45 -18.35 7.08 4.69
CA GLY A 45 -18.45 7.57 6.06
C GLY A 45 -17.29 8.47 6.51
N GLY A 46 -16.49 8.98 5.56
CA GLY A 46 -15.37 9.86 5.85
C GLY A 46 -14.13 9.17 6.40
N VAL A 47 -14.15 7.83 6.55
CA VAL A 47 -12.96 7.07 6.95
C VAL A 47 -11.97 6.98 5.79
N THR A 48 -10.69 6.76 6.10
CA THR A 48 -9.69 6.49 5.08
C THR A 48 -9.29 5.02 5.04
N ARG A 49 -8.67 4.62 3.94
CA ARG A 49 -7.90 3.38 3.81
C ARG A 49 -6.51 3.69 3.32
N LEU A 50 -5.61 2.76 3.62
CA LEU A 50 -4.26 2.82 3.08
C LEU A 50 -4.08 1.71 2.07
N MET A 51 -3.29 1.97 1.03
CA MET A 51 -2.74 0.95 0.16
C MET A 51 -1.21 1.03 0.26
N GLY A 52 -0.59 0.00 0.79
CA GLY A 52 0.87 -0.13 0.81
C GLY A 52 1.34 -0.84 -0.45
N VAL A 53 2.34 -0.26 -1.13
CA VAL A 53 3.04 -0.86 -2.28
C VAL A 53 4.43 -1.27 -1.84
N PHE A 54 4.79 -2.54 -2.06
CA PHE A 54 6.03 -3.13 -1.61
C PHE A 54 6.75 -3.77 -2.80
N GLN A 55 7.98 -3.43 -3.06
CA GLN A 55 8.87 -4.11 -4.01
C GLN A 55 9.82 -5.05 -3.29
N ASN A 56 10.43 -4.59 -2.20
CA ASN A 56 11.16 -5.46 -1.29
C ASN A 56 10.26 -5.87 -0.11
N TYR A 57 9.78 -7.10 -0.13
CA TYR A 57 8.93 -7.67 0.91
C TYR A 57 9.55 -8.88 1.61
N ASP A 58 10.87 -9.09 1.47
CA ASP A 58 11.57 -10.25 2.04
C ASP A 58 11.57 -10.25 3.59
N ASP A 59 11.67 -9.06 4.20
CA ASP A 59 11.67 -8.89 5.66
C ASP A 59 10.27 -8.63 6.25
N VAL A 60 9.21 -8.82 5.47
CA VAL A 60 7.84 -8.63 5.93
C VAL A 60 7.25 -9.97 6.35
N THR A 61 7.03 -10.14 7.65
CA THR A 61 6.52 -11.42 8.20
C THR A 61 5.01 -11.50 8.31
N SER A 62 4.31 -10.37 8.31
CA SER A 62 2.85 -10.31 8.40
C SER A 62 2.33 -9.02 7.77
N ILE A 63 1.24 -9.11 7.06
CA ILE A 63 0.54 -8.00 6.38
C ILE A 63 -0.91 -7.95 6.84
N GLY A 64 -1.35 -6.79 7.33
CA GLY A 64 -2.75 -6.57 7.73
C GLY A 64 -2.92 -5.45 8.77
N SER A 65 -4.15 -5.17 9.20
CA SER A 65 -5.38 -5.85 8.82
C SER A 65 -5.84 -5.43 7.41
N ILE A 66 -6.18 -6.42 6.59
CA ILE A 66 -6.52 -6.22 5.19
C ILE A 66 -8.00 -5.89 5.04
N ARG A 67 -8.33 -5.02 4.08
CA ARG A 67 -9.70 -4.51 3.88
C ARG A 67 -10.11 -4.48 2.42
N SER A 68 -11.36 -4.09 2.21
CA SER A 68 -11.99 -4.09 0.91
C SER A 68 -11.43 -3.01 -0.02
N CYS A 69 -11.36 -3.34 -1.29
CA CYS A 69 -11.05 -2.46 -2.39
C CYS A 69 -12.04 -1.29 -2.51
N ARG A 70 -11.57 -0.16 -3.04
CA ARG A 70 -12.36 0.94 -3.59
C ARG A 70 -11.94 1.17 -5.03
N ASP A 71 -12.82 1.78 -5.79
CA ASP A 71 -12.77 1.90 -7.25
C ASP A 71 -11.46 2.47 -7.81
N TYR A 72 -10.84 3.42 -7.15
CA TYR A 72 -9.61 4.09 -7.61
C TYR A 72 -8.31 3.35 -7.26
N TYR A 73 -8.28 2.47 -6.25
CA TYR A 73 -7.05 1.79 -5.82
C TYR A 73 -6.47 0.79 -6.84
N PRO A 74 -7.28 0.03 -7.60
CA PRO A 74 -6.71 -0.86 -8.61
C PRO A 74 -5.90 -0.12 -9.66
N PHE A 75 -6.32 1.08 -10.05
CA PHE A 75 -5.60 1.91 -11.02
C PHE A 75 -4.28 2.44 -10.45
N LEU A 76 -4.28 2.89 -9.19
CA LEU A 76 -3.05 3.29 -8.52
C LEU A 76 -2.06 2.12 -8.38
N ALA A 77 -2.54 0.91 -8.13
CA ALA A 77 -1.70 -0.28 -8.10
C ALA A 77 -1.14 -0.62 -9.49
N ALA A 78 -1.94 -0.45 -10.54
CA ALA A 78 -1.55 -0.71 -11.92
C ALA A 78 -0.44 0.24 -12.41
N GLU A 79 -0.40 1.49 -11.93
CA GLU A 79 0.69 2.44 -12.23
C GLU A 79 2.06 1.90 -11.81
N TYR A 80 2.11 1.01 -10.81
CA TYR A 80 3.32 0.35 -10.32
C TYR A 80 3.50 -1.05 -10.90
N ASP A 81 2.69 -1.46 -11.87
CA ASP A 81 2.64 -2.85 -12.37
C ASP A 81 2.45 -3.87 -11.24
N ALA A 82 1.81 -3.45 -10.14
CA ALA A 82 1.68 -4.25 -8.93
C ALA A 82 0.57 -5.29 -9.01
N ALA A 83 0.78 -6.43 -8.34
CA ALA A 83 -0.30 -7.35 -8.01
C ALA A 83 -1.09 -6.79 -6.81
N TYR A 84 -2.39 -6.53 -7.02
CA TYR A 84 -3.24 -5.83 -6.06
C TYR A 84 -4.07 -6.78 -5.21
N PHE A 85 -3.88 -6.72 -3.90
CA PHE A 85 -4.50 -7.61 -2.92
C PHE A 85 -5.46 -6.88 -1.99
N HIS A 86 -6.66 -7.42 -1.84
CA HIS A 86 -7.71 -6.87 -1.00
C HIS A 86 -8.62 -7.98 -0.43
N PHE A 87 -9.44 -7.65 0.55
CA PHE A 87 -10.41 -8.59 1.13
C PHE A 87 -11.82 -7.98 1.09
N GLY A 88 -12.59 -8.36 0.09
CA GLY A 88 -13.87 -7.73 -0.27
C GLY A 88 -13.68 -6.44 -1.09
N GLN A 89 -14.76 -5.86 -1.52
CA GLN A 89 -14.81 -4.63 -2.32
C GLN A 89 -16.08 -3.83 -2.04
N SER A 90 -16.12 -2.59 -2.51
CA SER A 90 -17.37 -1.83 -2.67
C SER A 90 -18.09 -2.24 -3.96
N ASP A 91 -19.38 -1.95 -4.06
CA ASP A 91 -20.15 -2.19 -5.28
C ASP A 91 -19.59 -1.38 -6.46
N PHE A 92 -19.11 -0.18 -6.21
CA PHE A 92 -18.49 0.68 -7.23
C PHE A 92 -17.20 0.12 -7.82
N ALA A 93 -16.47 -0.70 -7.05
CA ALA A 93 -15.23 -1.32 -7.52
C ALA A 93 -15.47 -2.55 -8.41
N LEU A 94 -16.66 -3.16 -8.36
CA LEU A 94 -16.96 -4.41 -9.06
C LEU A 94 -16.73 -4.33 -10.58
N GLU A 95 -17.07 -3.19 -11.18
CA GLU A 95 -16.92 -2.96 -12.62
C GLU A 95 -15.46 -3.09 -13.07
N PHE A 96 -14.54 -2.56 -12.28
CA PHE A 96 -13.11 -2.51 -12.60
C PHE A 96 -12.38 -3.80 -12.24
N LEU A 97 -12.81 -4.51 -11.21
CA LEU A 97 -12.14 -5.73 -10.72
C LEU A 97 -12.21 -6.92 -11.71
N SER A 98 -13.02 -6.83 -12.75
CA SER A 98 -13.07 -7.81 -13.84
C SER A 98 -12.04 -7.55 -14.95
N ASP A 99 -11.39 -6.39 -14.95
CA ASP A 99 -10.36 -6.06 -15.92
C ASP A 99 -9.08 -6.87 -15.64
N PRO A 100 -8.64 -7.72 -16.58
CA PRO A 100 -7.46 -8.56 -16.40
C PRO A 100 -6.16 -7.74 -16.28
N GLU A 101 -6.11 -6.53 -16.82
CA GLU A 101 -4.94 -5.65 -16.74
C GLU A 101 -4.66 -5.15 -15.32
N LEU A 102 -5.68 -5.14 -14.47
CA LEU A 102 -5.55 -4.65 -13.09
C LEU A 102 -5.00 -5.67 -12.09
N ARG A 103 -4.71 -6.91 -12.48
CA ARG A 103 -4.10 -7.99 -11.67
C ARG A 103 -4.59 -8.06 -10.22
N THR A 104 -5.92 -8.11 -10.05
CA THR A 104 -6.55 -8.03 -8.73
C THR A 104 -6.74 -9.39 -8.06
N PHE A 105 -6.60 -9.44 -6.73
CA PHE A 105 -6.71 -10.64 -5.92
C PHE A 105 -7.63 -10.38 -4.72
N ASN A 106 -8.87 -10.86 -4.80
CA ASN A 106 -9.85 -10.72 -3.73
C ASN A 106 -9.84 -11.94 -2.81
N GLY A 107 -9.40 -11.77 -1.58
CA GLY A 107 -9.32 -12.85 -0.58
C GLY A 107 -10.66 -13.46 -0.18
N MET A 108 -11.80 -12.85 -0.54
CA MET A 108 -13.12 -13.45 -0.33
C MET A 108 -13.48 -14.49 -1.39
N ASN A 109 -12.83 -14.46 -2.55
CA ASN A 109 -13.20 -15.27 -3.71
C ASN A 109 -12.25 -16.44 -3.96
N GLY A 110 -11.28 -16.70 -3.08
CA GLY A 110 -10.28 -17.68 -3.42
C GLY A 110 -9.36 -18.15 -2.29
N ASP A 111 -8.51 -19.07 -2.68
CA ASP A 111 -7.59 -19.82 -1.84
C ASP A 111 -6.28 -19.03 -1.63
N TYR A 112 -6.37 -17.79 -1.13
CA TYR A 112 -5.20 -16.91 -1.00
C TYR A 112 -4.54 -16.96 0.38
N ASN A 113 -4.83 -17.98 1.17
CA ASN A 113 -4.23 -18.23 2.49
C ASN A 113 -4.27 -17.00 3.41
N TYR A 114 -5.42 -16.32 3.46
CA TYR A 114 -5.67 -15.31 4.47
C TYR A 114 -6.08 -15.98 5.78
N GLU A 115 -5.59 -15.44 6.88
CA GLU A 115 -5.98 -15.85 8.22
C GLU A 115 -6.88 -14.81 8.89
N ARG A 116 -7.80 -15.29 9.75
CA ARG A 116 -8.53 -14.43 10.67
C ARG A 116 -7.95 -14.60 12.06
N ARG A 117 -7.24 -13.59 12.52
CA ARG A 117 -6.60 -13.58 13.82
C ARG A 117 -7.63 -13.43 14.93
N SER A 118 -7.45 -14.16 16.03
CA SER A 118 -8.34 -14.13 17.20
C SER A 118 -8.05 -12.99 18.17
N ASP A 119 -6.89 -12.35 18.05
CA ASP A 119 -6.50 -11.18 18.86
C ASP A 119 -7.20 -9.88 18.43
N ARG A 120 -8.03 -9.97 17.38
CA ARG A 120 -8.77 -8.83 16.82
C ARG A 120 -10.21 -9.19 16.52
N VAL A 121 -11.07 -8.17 16.63
CA VAL A 121 -12.50 -8.33 16.34
C VAL A 121 -12.74 -8.27 14.83
N SER A 122 -13.56 -9.18 14.29
CA SER A 122 -14.05 -9.08 12.91
C SER A 122 -14.82 -7.77 12.70
N PRO A 123 -14.65 -7.10 11.57
CA PRO A 123 -13.94 -7.48 10.34
C PRO A 123 -12.48 -6.97 10.26
N HIS A 124 -11.86 -6.58 11.40
CA HIS A 124 -10.53 -5.95 11.46
C HIS A 124 -9.40 -6.97 11.70
N ASN A 125 -9.63 -8.23 11.38
CA ASN A 125 -8.80 -9.36 11.80
C ASN A 125 -8.25 -10.21 10.64
N VAL A 126 -8.24 -9.69 9.41
CA VAL A 126 -7.73 -10.41 8.23
C VAL A 126 -6.27 -10.08 8.00
N PHE A 127 -5.42 -11.11 7.99
CA PHE A 127 -3.98 -11.01 7.80
C PHE A 127 -3.47 -12.03 6.79
N THR A 128 -2.27 -11.83 6.27
CA THR A 128 -1.56 -12.75 5.39
C THR A 128 -0.04 -12.55 5.50
N THR A 129 0.73 -13.26 4.68
CA THR A 129 2.18 -13.07 4.53
C THR A 129 2.55 -12.84 3.07
N PRO A 130 3.71 -12.24 2.76
CA PRO A 130 4.17 -12.10 1.39
C PRO A 130 4.26 -13.42 0.62
N GLU A 131 4.69 -14.51 1.27
CA GLU A 131 4.77 -15.84 0.65
C GLU A 131 3.40 -16.32 0.16
N ASN A 132 2.35 -16.07 0.95
CA ASN A 132 0.98 -16.40 0.56
C ASN A 132 0.52 -15.59 -0.66
N LEU A 133 0.88 -14.29 -0.71
CA LEU A 133 0.54 -13.41 -1.82
C LEU A 133 1.29 -13.82 -3.11
N VAL A 134 2.59 -14.13 -3.00
CA VAL A 134 3.39 -14.65 -4.13
C VAL A 134 2.82 -16.00 -4.61
N THR A 135 2.44 -16.88 -3.70
CA THR A 135 1.79 -18.15 -4.05
C THR A 135 0.48 -17.92 -4.82
N ALA A 136 -0.32 -16.93 -4.41
CA ALA A 136 -1.55 -16.55 -5.12
C ALA A 136 -1.26 -16.05 -6.53
N MET A 137 -0.20 -15.24 -6.72
CA MET A 137 0.24 -14.79 -8.06
C MET A 137 0.59 -15.97 -8.95
N VAL A 138 1.42 -16.90 -8.45
CA VAL A 138 1.83 -18.10 -9.19
C VAL A 138 0.63 -18.96 -9.56
N ASN A 139 -0.31 -19.18 -8.65
CA ASN A 139 -1.52 -19.97 -8.89
C ASN A 139 -2.41 -19.34 -9.97
N LYS A 140 -2.48 -18.02 -10.03
CA LYS A 140 -3.19 -17.29 -11.09
C LYS A 140 -2.37 -17.05 -12.36
N LYS A 141 -1.15 -17.57 -12.44
CA LYS A 141 -0.23 -17.38 -13.57
C LYS A 141 0.12 -15.92 -13.82
N VAL A 142 0.12 -15.09 -12.78
CA VAL A 142 0.65 -13.74 -12.82
C VAL A 142 2.14 -13.82 -12.53
N THR A 143 2.95 -13.25 -13.42
CA THR A 143 4.40 -13.23 -13.25
C THR A 143 4.80 -12.45 -12.00
N THR A 144 5.83 -12.91 -11.32
CA THR A 144 6.44 -12.24 -10.15
C THR A 144 7.47 -11.18 -10.53
N TYR A 145 7.66 -10.93 -11.80
CA TYR A 145 8.54 -9.91 -12.35
C TYR A 145 7.72 -8.84 -13.07
N LEU A 146 8.25 -7.63 -13.09
CA LEU A 146 7.72 -6.51 -13.86
C LEU A 146 7.61 -6.86 -15.34
N ASP A 147 6.65 -6.26 -16.03
CA ASP A 147 6.53 -6.39 -17.47
C ASP A 147 7.71 -5.68 -18.16
N GLU A 148 8.17 -6.18 -19.31
CA GLU A 148 9.38 -5.66 -19.99
C GLU A 148 9.22 -4.20 -20.45
N ASP A 149 8.01 -3.75 -20.70
CA ASP A 149 7.65 -2.40 -21.13
C ASP A 149 7.19 -1.49 -19.98
N TYR A 150 7.33 -1.95 -18.72
CA TYR A 150 6.96 -1.14 -17.58
C TYR A 150 7.83 0.09 -17.40
N PHE A 151 7.18 1.23 -17.19
CA PHE A 151 7.80 2.50 -16.83
C PHE A 151 7.37 2.93 -15.43
N ALA A 152 8.32 3.13 -14.54
CA ALA A 152 8.04 3.60 -13.19
C ALA A 152 7.34 4.99 -13.21
N PRO A 153 6.26 5.18 -12.42
CA PRO A 153 5.51 6.43 -12.41
C PRO A 153 6.29 7.59 -11.77
N LEU A 154 7.33 7.27 -11.01
CA LEU A 154 8.17 8.25 -10.32
C LEU A 154 9.55 8.33 -10.95
N THR A 155 10.07 9.55 -11.05
CA THR A 155 11.46 9.82 -11.41
C THR A 155 12.19 10.42 -10.22
N PHE A 156 13.45 10.02 -10.04
CA PHE A 156 14.26 10.46 -8.92
C PHE A 156 15.44 11.30 -9.40
N ASN A 157 15.83 12.28 -8.60
CA ASN A 157 17.02 13.06 -8.89
C ASN A 157 18.27 12.17 -8.78
N LYS A 158 19.20 12.37 -9.72
CA LYS A 158 20.49 11.67 -9.71
C LYS A 158 21.50 12.26 -8.71
N SER A 159 21.22 13.46 -8.19
CA SER A 159 22.05 14.15 -7.22
C SER A 159 21.66 13.76 -5.80
N THR A 160 22.66 13.59 -4.93
CA THR A 160 22.48 13.47 -3.49
C THR A 160 22.35 14.82 -2.80
N GLU A 161 22.50 15.93 -3.55
CA GLU A 161 22.34 17.25 -2.98
C GLU A 161 20.87 17.57 -2.74
N PRO A 162 20.54 18.17 -1.60
CA PRO A 162 19.18 18.61 -1.31
C PRO A 162 18.66 19.57 -2.37
N ILE A 163 17.41 19.42 -2.77
CA ILE A 163 16.76 20.42 -3.62
C ILE A 163 16.34 21.57 -2.73
N GLU A 164 16.89 22.75 -2.99
CA GLU A 164 16.48 23.96 -2.26
C GLU A 164 15.34 24.66 -3.00
N TYR A 165 14.34 25.04 -2.23
CA TYR A 165 13.21 25.87 -2.69
C TYR A 165 13.24 27.17 -1.88
N PRO A 166 14.05 28.17 -2.30
CA PRO A 166 14.32 29.36 -1.48
C PRO A 166 13.07 30.19 -1.17
N ASP A 167 12.04 30.08 -2.02
CA ASP A 167 10.78 30.82 -1.87
C ASP A 167 9.67 29.97 -1.20
N ALA A 168 9.98 28.75 -0.77
CA ALA A 168 9.00 27.88 -0.12
C ALA A 168 8.91 28.15 1.38
N ASP A 169 7.70 28.19 1.89
CA ASP A 169 7.46 28.24 3.33
C ASP A 169 7.88 26.92 4.00
N LYS A 170 8.47 27.00 5.19
CA LYS A 170 8.75 25.82 6.00
C LYS A 170 7.44 25.22 6.52
N CYS A 171 7.21 23.96 6.22
CA CYS A 171 6.09 23.20 6.75
C CYS A 171 6.54 22.29 7.90
N ILE A 172 6.28 22.69 9.13
CA ILE A 172 6.59 21.88 10.33
C ILE A 172 5.49 20.84 10.57
N THR A 173 4.23 21.19 10.30
CA THR A 173 3.09 20.29 10.47
C THR A 173 2.21 20.34 9.22
N LEU A 174 1.97 19.18 8.61
CA LEU A 174 1.09 19.03 7.47
C LEU A 174 -0.14 18.23 7.89
N LYS A 175 -1.33 18.81 7.76
CA LYS A 175 -2.61 18.12 7.98
C LYS A 175 -3.21 17.66 6.67
N THR A 176 -3.69 16.41 6.61
CA THR A 176 -4.30 15.83 5.40
C THR A 176 -5.73 16.29 5.16
N GLY A 177 -6.39 16.83 6.20
CA GLY A 177 -7.77 17.31 6.12
C GLY A 177 -8.84 16.21 6.15
N TYR A 178 -8.46 14.94 6.42
CA TYR A 178 -9.43 13.87 6.62
C TYR A 178 -10.13 14.03 7.97
N ALA A 179 -11.46 14.08 7.94
CA ALA A 179 -12.26 14.42 9.12
C ALA A 179 -12.32 13.31 10.17
N TYR A 180 -12.19 12.03 9.76
CA TYR A 180 -12.40 10.90 10.67
C TYR A 180 -11.17 10.59 11.54
N ASN A 181 -9.99 10.52 10.93
CA ASN A 181 -8.76 10.12 11.62
C ASN A 181 -7.82 11.29 11.91
N ASP A 182 -8.14 12.50 11.41
CA ASP A 182 -7.35 13.73 11.55
C ASP A 182 -5.84 13.49 11.39
N ALA A 183 -5.48 12.76 10.34
CA ALA A 183 -4.09 12.39 10.09
C ALA A 183 -3.24 13.63 9.81
N TYR A 184 -2.06 13.68 10.43
CA TYR A 184 -1.11 14.76 10.24
C TYR A 184 0.33 14.26 10.27
N PHE A 185 1.22 15.05 9.71
CA PHE A 185 2.64 14.79 9.67
C PHE A 185 3.41 15.89 10.41
N VAL A 186 4.40 15.50 11.19
CA VAL A 186 5.30 16.44 11.89
C VAL A 186 6.72 16.21 11.38
N TYR A 187 7.34 17.29 10.94
CA TYR A 187 8.74 17.28 10.52
C TYR A 187 9.67 17.12 11.73
N ASN A 188 10.62 16.22 11.63
CA ASN A 188 11.70 16.06 12.59
C ASN A 188 13.00 16.61 11.99
N GLU A 189 13.56 17.66 12.61
CA GLU A 189 14.80 18.31 12.14
C GLU A 189 16.06 17.44 12.32
N GLU A 190 16.03 16.45 13.23
CA GLU A 190 17.19 15.60 13.50
C GLU A 190 17.50 14.62 12.36
N ASP A 191 16.47 14.11 11.69
CA ASP A 191 16.60 13.13 10.62
C ASP A 191 16.05 13.60 9.25
N GLY A 192 15.38 14.76 9.23
CA GLY A 192 14.82 15.35 8.02
C GLY A 192 13.56 14.63 7.50
N LEU A 193 12.89 13.87 8.36
CA LEU A 193 11.72 13.08 7.98
C LEU A 193 10.42 13.67 8.55
N TYR A 194 9.30 13.35 7.88
CA TYR A 194 7.98 13.60 8.39
C TYR A 194 7.42 12.34 9.05
N TYR A 195 7.02 12.45 10.31
CA TYR A 195 6.37 11.38 11.07
C TYR A 195 4.86 11.54 11.02
N ARG A 196 4.15 10.47 10.64
CA ARG A 196 2.70 10.44 10.54
C ARG A 196 2.06 10.07 11.87
N TYR A 197 1.03 10.83 12.25
CA TYR A 197 0.20 10.62 13.43
C TYR A 197 -1.27 10.59 13.03
N GLU A 198 -2.09 9.89 13.82
CA GLU A 198 -3.53 9.85 13.68
C GLU A 198 -4.19 9.45 15.01
N TYR A 199 -5.45 9.80 15.20
CA TYR A 199 -6.26 9.49 16.39
C TYR A 199 -5.69 10.03 17.72
N GLY A 200 -4.91 11.09 17.70
CA GLY A 200 -4.31 11.66 18.88
C GLY A 200 -4.26 13.16 18.88
#